data_ecffc8c4e58c9a29c08d9ed7912f19a3
#
_entry.id   ecffc8c4e58c9a29c08d9ed7912f19a3
#
_cell.length_a   1.000
_cell.length_b   1.000
_cell.length_c   1.000
_cell.angle_alpha   90.00
_cell.angle_beta   90.00
_cell.angle_gamma   90.00
#
_symmetry.space_group_name_H-M   'P 1'
#
loop_
_entity.id
_entity.type
_entity.pdbx_description
1 polymer ?
#
loop_
_entity_poly.entity_id
_entity_poly.type
_entity_poly.pdbx_seq_one_letter_code
_entity_poly.pdbx_strand_id
1 'polypeptide(L)'
;SQEDEALPRFGSQLFSEDLEAYAPLDKALAPSGYLLGPGDELTIQVFGKDPIETLVQVDRGGQITVPKIGSISLAGLTFEEAKRVIAQRVNTRVIGSDVVTSLGNLRQISIFLAGEGNAPGNYNVSALTSISQALYLSDGLTDIGSFRDIQVRRANQVVARFDLYDLLLRGKRDHDITLQSGDTVFVPVARGIISIDGAVKRPARYDLNVGETFAEAVAMAGGFTATAYQQLSTIRRFDTKKGFPSILTITDPKSDVVLQDGDFLIANEGTTQLANAIE
;
A
#
# COMPACT_ATOMS: atom_id res chain seq x y z
N SER A 1 31.86 4.08 8.68
CA SER A 1 31.52 2.79 8.05
C SER A 1 30.77 1.79 8.95
N GLN A 2 30.78 1.92 10.28
CA GLN A 2 29.96 1.10 11.19
C GLN A 2 28.65 1.79 11.62
N GLU A 3 28.53 3.09 11.41
CA GLU A 3 27.34 3.87 11.76
C GLU A 3 26.21 3.77 10.74
N ASP A 4 26.52 3.49 9.45
CA ASP A 4 25.54 3.39 8.37
C ASP A 4 24.73 2.08 8.39
N GLU A 5 25.25 1.01 9.00
CA GLU A 5 24.56 -0.30 9.08
C GLU A 5 23.46 -0.36 10.15
N ALA A 6 23.44 0.61 11.07
CA ALA A 6 22.53 0.58 12.22
C ALA A 6 21.15 1.21 11.96
N LEU A 7 20.98 2.02 10.90
CA LEU A 7 19.71 2.68 10.64
C LEU A 7 18.72 1.78 9.87
N PRO A 8 17.51 1.56 10.40
CA PRO A 8 16.49 0.77 9.72
C PRO A 8 16.01 1.48 8.45
N ARG A 9 15.56 0.69 7.47
CA ARG A 9 14.85 1.23 6.32
C ARG A 9 13.48 1.74 6.74
N PHE A 10 13.15 3.01 6.44
CA PHE A 10 11.84 3.54 6.78
C PHE A 10 10.74 2.78 6.03
N GLY A 11 9.72 2.33 6.78
CA GLY A 11 8.62 1.54 6.24
C GLY A 11 8.82 0.02 6.30
N SER A 12 10.05 -0.50 6.50
CA SER A 12 10.27 -1.95 6.61
C SER A 12 9.57 -2.56 7.83
N GLN A 13 9.41 -1.79 8.90
CA GLN A 13 8.71 -2.23 10.12
C GLN A 13 7.24 -2.62 9.86
N LEU A 14 6.62 -2.07 8.81
CA LEU A 14 5.27 -2.43 8.41
C LEU A 14 5.11 -3.93 8.13
N PHE A 15 6.16 -4.59 7.69
CA PHE A 15 6.17 -5.99 7.29
C PHE A 15 6.78 -6.92 8.34
N SER A 16 7.27 -6.39 9.47
CA SER A 16 7.93 -7.18 10.53
C SER A 16 6.98 -7.65 11.63
N GLU A 17 5.73 -7.20 11.66
CA GLU A 17 4.73 -7.62 12.63
C GLU A 17 3.95 -8.84 12.11
N ASP A 18 3.50 -9.70 13.05
CA ASP A 18 2.86 -10.98 12.78
C ASP A 18 1.78 -10.91 11.68
N LEU A 19 1.92 -11.77 10.68
CA LEU A 19 0.99 -11.97 9.55
C LEU A 19 -0.47 -12.23 9.98
N GLU A 20 -0.73 -12.61 11.23
CA GLU A 20 -2.09 -12.82 11.75
C GLU A 20 -2.92 -11.53 11.85
N ALA A 21 -2.28 -10.36 11.98
CA ALA A 21 -2.98 -9.07 12.02
C ALA A 21 -3.56 -8.66 10.65
N TYR A 22 -3.10 -9.26 9.58
CA TYR A 22 -3.49 -8.98 8.19
C TYR A 22 -4.14 -10.18 7.50
N ALA A 23 -4.76 -11.07 8.30
CA ALA A 23 -5.53 -12.18 7.76
C ALA A 23 -6.43 -11.71 6.60
N PRO A 24 -6.54 -12.51 5.52
CA PRO A 24 -7.35 -12.15 4.36
C PRO A 24 -8.72 -11.67 4.80
N LEU A 25 -9.17 -10.56 4.24
CA LEU A 25 -10.47 -9.96 4.52
C LEU A 25 -11.63 -10.82 3.95
N ASP A 26 -11.55 -12.13 4.03
CA ASP A 26 -12.60 -13.06 3.56
C ASP A 26 -13.96 -12.79 4.20
N LYS A 27 -14.00 -11.99 5.28
CA LYS A 27 -15.20 -11.55 5.97
C LYS A 27 -15.42 -10.03 5.94
N ALA A 28 -14.58 -9.28 5.22
CA ALA A 28 -14.80 -7.84 5.09
C ALA A 28 -16.04 -7.57 4.25
N LEU A 29 -16.77 -6.54 4.64
CA LEU A 29 -17.85 -6.02 3.81
C LEU A 29 -17.24 -5.54 2.48
N ALA A 30 -17.75 -6.08 1.37
CA ALA A 30 -17.33 -5.61 0.06
C ALA A 30 -17.65 -4.12 -0.09
N PRO A 31 -16.73 -3.34 -0.67
CA PRO A 31 -17.01 -1.95 -1.00
C PRO A 31 -18.27 -1.82 -1.87
N SER A 32 -19.01 -0.74 -1.72
CA SER A 32 -20.24 -0.49 -2.50
C SER A 32 -20.03 -0.54 -4.02
N GLY A 33 -18.80 -0.31 -4.48
CA GLY A 33 -18.42 -0.40 -5.89
C GLY A 33 -17.86 -1.75 -6.31
N TYR A 34 -17.91 -2.80 -5.49
CA TYR A 34 -17.39 -4.11 -5.84
C TYR A 34 -18.10 -4.69 -7.05
N LEU A 35 -17.35 -4.95 -8.13
CA LEU A 35 -17.85 -5.56 -9.35
C LEU A 35 -17.86 -7.09 -9.21
N LEU A 36 -19.04 -7.67 -9.31
CA LEU A 36 -19.21 -9.11 -9.32
C LEU A 36 -18.54 -9.74 -10.54
N GLY A 37 -17.98 -10.92 -10.34
CA GLY A 37 -17.35 -11.69 -11.38
C GLY A 37 -17.41 -13.20 -11.16
N PRO A 38 -17.02 -13.98 -12.15
CA PRO A 38 -17.05 -15.44 -12.08
C PRO A 38 -16.29 -15.96 -10.86
N GLY A 39 -16.95 -16.80 -10.08
CA GLY A 39 -16.41 -17.39 -8.85
C GLY A 39 -16.91 -16.73 -7.56
N ASP A 40 -17.48 -15.52 -7.61
CA ASP A 40 -18.10 -14.90 -6.44
C ASP A 40 -19.33 -15.68 -6.00
N GLU A 41 -19.51 -15.84 -4.69
CA GLU A 41 -20.67 -16.49 -4.12
C GLU A 41 -21.68 -15.47 -3.56
N LEU A 42 -22.96 -15.75 -3.78
CA LEU A 42 -24.07 -14.97 -3.24
C LEU A 42 -25.00 -15.88 -2.45
N THR A 43 -25.38 -15.45 -1.26
CA THR A 43 -26.48 -16.05 -0.52
C THR A 43 -27.75 -15.26 -0.80
N ILE A 44 -28.77 -15.93 -1.30
CA ILE A 44 -30.06 -15.34 -1.63
C ILE A 44 -31.13 -15.98 -0.72
N GLN A 45 -31.78 -15.13 0.05
CA GLN A 45 -32.89 -15.51 0.91
C GLN A 45 -34.16 -14.81 0.40
N VAL A 46 -35.16 -15.60 0.10
CA VAL A 46 -36.49 -15.16 -0.32
C VAL A 46 -37.47 -15.49 0.78
N PHE A 47 -38.14 -14.49 1.32
CA PHE A 47 -39.14 -14.62 2.36
C PHE A 47 -40.54 -14.46 1.74
N GLY A 48 -41.48 -15.29 2.16
CA GLY A 48 -42.86 -15.26 1.66
C GLY A 48 -43.52 -16.62 1.80
N LYS A 49 -44.51 -16.90 0.95
CA LYS A 49 -45.29 -18.13 0.99
C LYS A 49 -44.43 -19.39 0.70
N ASP A 50 -43.47 -19.26 -0.20
CA ASP A 50 -42.52 -20.32 -0.59
C ASP A 50 -41.08 -19.82 -0.34
N PRO A 51 -40.58 -19.94 0.88
CA PRO A 51 -39.24 -19.44 1.23
C PRO A 51 -38.16 -20.22 0.49
N ILE A 52 -37.11 -19.47 0.04
CA ILE A 52 -35.94 -20.03 -0.62
C ILE A 52 -34.72 -19.49 0.12
N GLU A 53 -33.81 -20.36 0.49
CA GLU A 53 -32.47 -19.99 0.90
C GLU A 53 -31.49 -20.79 0.05
N THR A 54 -30.63 -20.08 -0.65
CA THR A 54 -29.68 -20.72 -1.57
C THR A 54 -28.37 -19.97 -1.63
N LEU A 55 -27.28 -20.74 -1.67
CA LEU A 55 -25.96 -20.26 -2.02
C LEU A 55 -25.77 -20.49 -3.52
N VAL A 56 -25.47 -19.44 -4.26
CA VAL A 56 -25.24 -19.49 -5.69
C VAL A 56 -23.88 -18.87 -6.03
N GLN A 57 -23.21 -19.43 -7.03
CA GLN A 57 -21.94 -18.91 -7.51
C GLN A 57 -22.13 -18.28 -8.89
N VAL A 58 -21.48 -17.14 -9.12
CA VAL A 58 -21.43 -16.51 -10.44
C VAL A 58 -20.60 -17.39 -11.36
N ASP A 59 -21.23 -17.86 -12.45
CA ASP A 59 -20.60 -18.70 -13.44
C ASP A 59 -19.66 -17.92 -14.39
N ARG A 60 -18.99 -18.63 -15.30
CA ARG A 60 -18.07 -18.03 -16.28
C ARG A 60 -18.76 -17.07 -17.26
N GLY A 61 -20.06 -17.18 -17.43
CA GLY A 61 -20.87 -16.29 -18.25
C GLY A 61 -21.33 -15.04 -17.49
N GLY A 62 -20.95 -14.89 -16.20
CA GLY A 62 -21.39 -13.80 -15.35
C GLY A 62 -22.86 -13.93 -14.91
N GLN A 63 -23.37 -15.15 -14.82
CA GLN A 63 -24.75 -15.46 -14.43
C GLN A 63 -24.81 -16.25 -13.13
N ILE A 64 -25.90 -16.11 -12.40
CA ILE A 64 -26.29 -17.02 -11.33
C ILE A 64 -27.54 -17.78 -11.69
N THR A 65 -27.72 -18.99 -11.16
CA THR A 65 -28.95 -19.77 -11.31
C THR A 65 -29.62 -19.91 -9.96
N VAL A 66 -30.79 -19.29 -9.80
CA VAL A 66 -31.60 -19.35 -8.59
C VAL A 66 -32.71 -20.40 -8.75
N PRO A 67 -32.84 -21.38 -7.83
CA PRO A 67 -33.89 -22.39 -7.90
C PRO A 67 -35.28 -21.77 -8.07
N LYS A 68 -36.12 -22.36 -8.94
CA LYS A 68 -37.48 -21.90 -9.29
C LYS A 68 -37.57 -20.51 -10.00
N ILE A 69 -36.51 -19.71 -9.98
CA ILE A 69 -36.47 -18.37 -10.61
C ILE A 69 -35.79 -18.41 -11.97
N GLY A 70 -34.73 -19.23 -12.10
CA GLY A 70 -33.93 -19.37 -13.32
C GLY A 70 -32.64 -18.55 -13.30
N SER A 71 -32.03 -18.39 -14.47
CA SER A 71 -30.77 -17.66 -14.61
C SER A 71 -30.96 -16.16 -14.59
N ILE A 72 -30.03 -15.46 -13.93
CA ILE A 72 -29.98 -14.02 -13.81
C ILE A 72 -28.57 -13.56 -14.20
N SER A 73 -28.45 -12.64 -15.17
CA SER A 73 -27.19 -12.07 -15.60
C SER A 73 -26.76 -10.96 -14.63
N LEU A 74 -25.53 -11.08 -14.13
CA LEU A 74 -24.90 -10.13 -13.21
C LEU A 74 -23.58 -9.58 -13.76
N ALA A 75 -23.23 -9.92 -15.01
CA ALA A 75 -21.98 -9.51 -15.64
C ALA A 75 -21.84 -7.99 -15.68
N GLY A 76 -20.73 -7.47 -15.13
CA GLY A 76 -20.43 -6.04 -15.11
C GLY A 76 -21.22 -5.21 -14.12
N LEU A 77 -22.05 -5.84 -13.28
CA LEU A 77 -22.79 -5.14 -12.23
C LEU A 77 -21.98 -5.05 -10.93
N THR A 78 -22.13 -3.96 -10.24
CA THR A 78 -21.73 -3.87 -8.83
C THR A 78 -22.65 -4.74 -7.97
N PHE A 79 -22.18 -5.12 -6.78
CA PHE A 79 -23.01 -5.89 -5.85
C PHE A 79 -24.32 -5.19 -5.52
N GLU A 80 -24.31 -3.87 -5.37
CA GLU A 80 -25.55 -3.11 -5.10
C GLU A 80 -26.54 -3.10 -6.29
N GLU A 81 -26.03 -3.08 -7.52
CA GLU A 81 -26.86 -3.21 -8.72
C GLU A 81 -27.41 -4.64 -8.85
N ALA A 82 -26.58 -5.63 -8.57
CA ALA A 82 -26.97 -7.03 -8.59
C ALA A 82 -28.10 -7.33 -7.59
N LYS A 83 -28.04 -6.79 -6.37
CA LYS A 83 -29.13 -6.91 -5.39
C LYS A 83 -30.47 -6.43 -5.96
N ARG A 84 -30.46 -5.29 -6.66
CA ARG A 84 -31.68 -4.73 -7.28
C ARG A 84 -32.20 -5.61 -8.40
N VAL A 85 -31.31 -6.11 -9.27
CA VAL A 85 -31.69 -6.99 -10.38
C VAL A 85 -32.24 -8.32 -9.88
N ILE A 86 -31.59 -8.91 -8.85
CA ILE A 86 -32.04 -10.17 -8.22
C ILE A 86 -33.45 -9.97 -7.61
N ALA A 87 -33.63 -8.91 -6.80
CA ALA A 87 -34.91 -8.62 -6.18
C ALA A 87 -36.02 -8.42 -7.21
N GLN A 88 -35.77 -7.65 -8.25
CA GLN A 88 -36.73 -7.45 -9.36
C GLN A 88 -37.08 -8.78 -10.05
N ARG A 89 -36.11 -9.63 -10.34
CA ARG A 89 -36.34 -10.90 -11.00
C ARG A 89 -37.15 -11.87 -10.14
N VAL A 90 -36.84 -11.94 -8.84
CA VAL A 90 -37.56 -12.77 -7.89
C VAL A 90 -39.00 -12.28 -7.74
N ASN A 91 -39.22 -10.97 -7.51
CA ASN A 91 -40.57 -10.39 -7.32
C ASN A 91 -41.47 -10.53 -8.56
N THR A 92 -40.88 -10.65 -9.76
CA THR A 92 -41.65 -10.94 -10.99
C THR A 92 -42.16 -12.39 -11.02
N ARG A 93 -41.49 -13.32 -10.35
CA ARG A 93 -41.82 -14.75 -10.34
C ARG A 93 -42.58 -15.17 -9.08
N VAL A 94 -42.29 -14.52 -7.94
CA VAL A 94 -42.91 -14.82 -6.63
C VAL A 94 -43.50 -13.53 -6.08
N ILE A 95 -44.79 -13.37 -6.33
CA ILE A 95 -45.50 -12.15 -5.91
C ILE A 95 -45.59 -12.08 -4.38
N GLY A 96 -45.27 -10.90 -3.82
CA GLY A 96 -45.34 -10.66 -2.38
C GLY A 96 -44.19 -11.27 -1.57
N SER A 97 -43.02 -11.45 -2.18
CA SER A 97 -41.83 -11.92 -1.50
C SER A 97 -40.88 -10.76 -1.18
N ASP A 98 -40.18 -10.86 -0.06
CA ASP A 98 -39.02 -10.04 0.27
C ASP A 98 -37.73 -10.81 -0.05
N VAL A 99 -36.72 -10.09 -0.54
CA VAL A 99 -35.46 -10.69 -0.97
C VAL A 99 -34.28 -10.03 -0.26
N VAL A 100 -33.50 -10.84 0.40
CA VAL A 100 -32.22 -10.45 0.98
C VAL A 100 -31.09 -11.16 0.24
N THR A 101 -30.14 -10.38 -0.27
CA THR A 101 -28.94 -10.89 -0.94
C THR A 101 -27.72 -10.43 -0.18
N SER A 102 -26.87 -11.36 0.17
CA SER A 102 -25.55 -11.12 0.81
C SER A 102 -24.44 -11.75 -0.01
N LEU A 103 -23.23 -11.20 0.10
CA LEU A 103 -22.03 -11.82 -0.44
C LEU A 103 -21.62 -12.99 0.45
N GLY A 104 -21.30 -14.11 -0.21
CA GLY A 104 -20.61 -15.24 0.39
C GLY A 104 -19.10 -15.09 0.24
N ASN A 105 -18.42 -16.21 -0.10
CA ASN A 105 -16.99 -16.17 -0.41
C ASN A 105 -16.73 -15.40 -1.69
N LEU A 106 -15.69 -14.59 -1.67
CA LEU A 106 -15.24 -13.86 -2.85
C LEU A 106 -14.32 -14.73 -3.70
N ARG A 107 -14.34 -14.50 -5.00
CA ARG A 107 -13.43 -15.18 -5.91
C ARG A 107 -11.98 -14.91 -5.55
N GLN A 108 -11.15 -15.90 -5.81
CA GLN A 108 -9.70 -15.71 -5.78
C GLN A 108 -9.20 -15.24 -7.14
N ILE A 109 -8.19 -14.40 -7.11
CA ILE A 109 -7.45 -13.91 -8.27
C ILE A 109 -6.01 -14.37 -8.16
N SER A 110 -5.36 -14.63 -9.29
CA SER A 110 -3.95 -14.94 -9.34
C SER A 110 -3.18 -13.69 -9.75
N ILE A 111 -2.20 -13.29 -8.94
CA ILE A 111 -1.30 -12.16 -9.18
C ILE A 111 0.15 -12.63 -9.16
N PHE A 112 1.04 -11.88 -9.78
CA PHE A 112 2.47 -12.13 -9.74
C PHE A 112 3.19 -10.99 -9.02
N LEU A 113 4.01 -11.31 -8.01
CA LEU A 113 4.92 -10.37 -7.36
C LEU A 113 6.30 -10.51 -7.97
N ALA A 114 6.87 -9.42 -8.44
CA ALA A 114 8.14 -9.38 -9.16
C ALA A 114 9.06 -8.27 -8.69
N GLY A 115 10.34 -8.39 -8.97
CA GLY A 115 11.37 -7.42 -8.60
C GLY A 115 11.83 -7.61 -7.16
N GLU A 116 11.99 -6.52 -6.44
CA GLU A 116 12.60 -6.45 -5.11
C GLU A 116 11.61 -6.69 -3.96
N GLY A 117 10.68 -7.63 -4.12
CA GLY A 117 9.95 -8.23 -2.99
C GLY A 117 10.77 -9.33 -2.34
N ASN A 118 10.63 -9.56 -1.02
CA ASN A 118 11.38 -10.61 -0.32
C ASN A 118 10.99 -12.02 -0.79
N ALA A 119 9.73 -12.24 -1.17
CA ALA A 119 9.24 -13.51 -1.69
C ALA A 119 8.53 -13.30 -3.04
N PRO A 120 9.27 -13.16 -4.16
CA PRO A 120 8.66 -13.02 -5.47
C PRO A 120 8.01 -14.34 -5.92
N GLY A 121 6.91 -14.26 -6.66
CA GLY A 121 6.20 -15.45 -7.15
C GLY A 121 4.73 -15.22 -7.48
N ASN A 122 4.03 -16.32 -7.76
CA ASN A 122 2.59 -16.31 -7.97
C ASN A 122 1.84 -16.45 -6.65
N TYR A 123 0.81 -15.62 -6.48
CA TYR A 123 -0.05 -15.62 -5.30
C TYR A 123 -1.51 -15.71 -5.71
N ASN A 124 -2.25 -16.57 -5.03
CA ASN A 124 -3.71 -16.59 -5.11
C ASN A 124 -4.26 -15.80 -3.92
N VAL A 125 -4.98 -14.74 -4.21
CA VAL A 125 -5.45 -13.77 -3.21
C VAL A 125 -6.93 -13.46 -3.43
N SER A 126 -7.58 -12.89 -2.42
CA SER A 126 -8.96 -12.41 -2.56
C SER A 126 -9.07 -11.32 -3.62
N ALA A 127 -10.18 -11.26 -4.33
CA ALA A 127 -10.48 -10.19 -5.29
C ALA A 127 -10.56 -8.78 -4.67
N LEU A 128 -10.53 -8.66 -3.33
CA LEU A 128 -10.44 -7.38 -2.62
C LEU A 128 -9.01 -6.96 -2.27
N THR A 129 -8.02 -7.79 -2.56
CA THR A 129 -6.63 -7.51 -2.19
C THR A 129 -6.11 -6.27 -2.88
N SER A 130 -5.61 -5.33 -2.11
CA SER A 130 -4.94 -4.11 -2.60
C SER A 130 -3.45 -4.32 -2.79
N ILE A 131 -2.76 -3.31 -3.34
CA ILE A 131 -1.29 -3.33 -3.50
C ILE A 131 -0.61 -3.50 -2.16
N SER A 132 -0.97 -2.68 -1.16
CA SER A 132 -0.35 -2.74 0.16
C SER A 132 -0.52 -4.10 0.82
N GLN A 133 -1.70 -4.73 0.68
CA GLN A 133 -1.95 -6.07 1.19
C GLN A 133 -1.14 -7.15 0.46
N ALA A 134 -0.97 -7.01 -0.86
CA ALA A 134 -0.14 -7.93 -1.63
C ALA A 134 1.33 -7.89 -1.20
N LEU A 135 1.85 -6.71 -0.84
CA LEU A 135 3.22 -6.57 -0.33
C LEU A 135 3.44 -7.31 1.00
N TYR A 136 2.44 -7.37 1.87
CA TYR A 136 2.50 -8.18 3.08
C TYR A 136 2.69 -9.67 2.77
N LEU A 137 2.03 -10.16 1.73
CA LEU A 137 2.13 -11.58 1.34
C LEU A 137 3.53 -11.95 0.83
N SER A 138 4.30 -10.97 0.34
CA SER A 138 5.69 -11.17 -0.08
C SER A 138 6.70 -10.98 1.05
N ASP A 139 6.26 -10.91 2.29
CA ASP A 139 7.14 -10.63 3.44
C ASP A 139 7.88 -9.28 3.30
N GLY A 140 7.21 -8.32 2.66
CA GLY A 140 7.73 -6.99 2.42
C GLY A 140 8.71 -6.89 1.26
N LEU A 141 9.63 -5.93 1.37
CA LEU A 141 10.56 -5.53 0.31
C LEU A 141 12.01 -5.75 0.75
N THR A 142 12.88 -6.00 -0.23
CA THR A 142 14.32 -6.07 0.02
C THR A 142 14.89 -4.70 0.40
N ASP A 143 16.09 -4.69 0.97
CA ASP A 143 16.79 -3.47 1.37
C ASP A 143 17.06 -2.49 0.20
N ILE A 144 17.12 -3.00 -1.03
CA ILE A 144 17.32 -2.19 -2.23
C ILE A 144 16.04 -1.91 -3.00
N GLY A 145 14.92 -2.50 -2.58
CA GLY A 145 13.62 -2.29 -3.22
C GLY A 145 13.09 -0.88 -3.01
N SER A 146 12.37 -0.36 -4.00
CA SER A 146 11.73 0.94 -3.88
C SER A 146 10.41 0.86 -3.11
N PHE A 147 10.33 1.58 -2.00
CA PHE A 147 9.10 1.77 -1.23
C PHE A 147 8.19 2.85 -1.86
N ARG A 148 8.69 3.58 -2.89
CA ARG A 148 8.02 4.76 -3.44
C ARG A 148 7.65 4.66 -4.92
N ASP A 149 8.07 3.60 -5.63
CA ASP A 149 7.74 3.38 -7.05
C ASP A 149 7.22 1.96 -7.29
N ILE A 150 6.33 1.47 -6.44
CA ILE A 150 5.69 0.17 -6.60
C ILE A 150 4.69 0.26 -7.74
N GLN A 151 4.81 -0.62 -8.74
CA GLN A 151 4.05 -0.56 -9.98
C GLN A 151 3.09 -1.74 -10.09
N VAL A 152 1.85 -1.47 -10.47
CA VAL A 152 0.94 -2.51 -10.95
C VAL A 152 0.97 -2.51 -12.46
N ARG A 153 1.29 -3.65 -13.04
CA ARG A 153 1.33 -3.87 -14.48
C ARG A 153 0.22 -4.83 -14.90
N ARG A 154 -0.56 -4.40 -15.87
CA ARG A 154 -1.66 -5.18 -16.48
C ARG A 154 -1.48 -5.17 -17.96
N ALA A 155 -1.48 -6.35 -18.61
CA ALA A 155 -1.20 -6.48 -20.04
C ALA A 155 0.08 -5.71 -20.49
N ASN A 156 1.15 -5.80 -19.71
CA ASN A 156 2.45 -5.13 -19.90
C ASN A 156 2.43 -3.58 -19.78
N GLN A 157 1.31 -2.99 -19.38
CA GLN A 157 1.22 -1.54 -19.15
C GLN A 157 1.18 -1.23 -17.65
N VAL A 158 1.81 -0.14 -17.25
CA VAL A 158 1.71 0.36 -15.86
C VAL A 158 0.35 1.02 -15.70
N VAL A 159 -0.53 0.39 -14.90
CA VAL A 159 -1.88 0.89 -14.62
C VAL A 159 -1.95 1.69 -13.31
N ALA A 160 -1.02 1.46 -12.40
CA ALA A 160 -0.90 2.23 -11.17
C ALA A 160 0.56 2.30 -10.69
N ARG A 161 0.87 3.37 -9.96
CA ARG A 161 2.09 3.53 -9.18
C ARG A 161 1.70 3.84 -7.75
N PHE A 162 2.28 3.12 -6.81
CA PHE A 162 1.99 3.25 -5.40
C PHE A 162 3.25 3.69 -4.65
N ASP A 163 3.15 4.82 -3.95
CA ASP A 163 4.16 5.32 -3.02
C ASP A 163 3.74 4.96 -1.60
N LEU A 164 4.44 4.02 -0.98
CA LEU A 164 4.13 3.58 0.39
C LEU A 164 4.33 4.71 1.41
N TYR A 165 5.20 5.70 1.11
CA TYR A 165 5.39 6.86 1.99
C TYR A 165 4.16 7.78 2.02
N ASP A 166 3.40 7.87 0.93
CA ASP A 166 2.12 8.59 0.96
C ASP A 166 1.14 7.96 1.93
N LEU A 167 1.10 6.63 2.01
CA LEU A 167 0.31 5.92 3.01
C LEU A 167 0.86 6.14 4.42
N LEU A 168 2.16 5.90 4.64
CA LEU A 168 2.77 5.90 5.97
C LEU A 168 2.92 7.29 6.58
N LEU A 169 3.26 8.30 5.77
CA LEU A 169 3.53 9.66 6.25
C LEU A 169 2.30 10.57 6.21
N ARG A 170 1.38 10.31 5.28
CA ARG A 170 0.26 11.22 4.97
C ARG A 170 -1.10 10.57 5.13
N GLY A 171 -1.18 9.25 5.37
CA GLY A 171 -2.43 8.49 5.44
C GLY A 171 -3.20 8.42 4.11
N LYS A 172 -2.55 8.71 2.98
CA LYS A 172 -3.17 8.70 1.66
C LYS A 172 -3.21 7.28 1.09
N ARG A 173 -4.38 6.85 0.64
CA ARG A 173 -4.61 5.52 0.02
C ARG A 173 -5.08 5.62 -1.43
N ASP A 174 -5.05 6.78 -2.03
CA ASP A 174 -5.65 7.07 -3.35
C ASP A 174 -5.12 6.16 -4.46
N HIS A 175 -3.87 5.71 -4.34
CA HIS A 175 -3.21 4.84 -5.32
C HIS A 175 -3.04 3.39 -4.86
N ASP A 176 -3.57 3.03 -3.67
CA ASP A 176 -3.61 1.65 -3.18
C ASP A 176 -4.80 0.91 -3.82
N ILE A 177 -4.70 0.68 -5.12
CA ILE A 177 -5.80 0.08 -5.90
C ILE A 177 -5.99 -1.40 -5.57
N THR A 178 -7.23 -1.87 -5.78
CA THR A 178 -7.56 -3.30 -5.75
C THR A 178 -7.01 -3.99 -7.00
N LEU A 179 -6.36 -5.13 -6.80
CA LEU A 179 -5.72 -5.90 -7.86
C LEU A 179 -6.74 -6.72 -8.66
N GLN A 180 -6.36 -7.09 -9.88
CA GLN A 180 -7.13 -7.96 -10.76
C GLN A 180 -6.33 -9.21 -11.15
N SER A 181 -7.04 -10.24 -11.57
CA SER A 181 -6.39 -11.48 -12.04
C SER A 181 -5.45 -11.20 -13.20
N GLY A 182 -4.22 -11.70 -13.10
CA GLY A 182 -3.15 -11.48 -14.07
C GLY A 182 -2.34 -10.20 -13.86
N ASP A 183 -2.62 -9.42 -12.82
CA ASP A 183 -1.78 -8.27 -12.47
C ASP A 183 -0.40 -8.72 -12.01
N THR A 184 0.60 -7.95 -12.37
CA THR A 184 1.95 -8.04 -11.82
C THR A 184 2.21 -6.83 -10.91
N VAL A 185 2.44 -7.08 -9.63
CA VAL A 185 2.98 -6.08 -8.70
C VAL A 185 4.50 -6.12 -8.82
N PHE A 186 5.08 -5.07 -9.39
CA PHE A 186 6.51 -4.98 -9.65
C PHE A 186 7.15 -3.94 -8.74
N VAL A 187 8.16 -4.37 -7.99
CA VAL A 187 8.97 -3.50 -7.13
C VAL A 187 10.32 -3.29 -7.82
N PRO A 188 10.59 -2.10 -8.34
CA PRO A 188 11.92 -1.79 -8.90
C PRO A 188 12.95 -1.59 -7.78
N VAL A 189 14.23 -1.58 -8.15
CA VAL A 189 15.30 -1.08 -7.29
C VAL A 189 15.07 0.41 -7.00
N ALA A 190 15.30 0.84 -5.77
CA ALA A 190 15.20 2.24 -5.37
C ALA A 190 16.17 3.11 -6.21
N ARG A 191 15.73 4.28 -6.62
CA ARG A 191 16.55 5.21 -7.43
C ARG A 191 17.70 5.80 -6.66
N GLY A 192 17.55 5.93 -5.36
CA GLY A 192 18.53 6.36 -4.42
C GLY A 192 18.05 6.14 -3.00
N ILE A 193 18.97 5.99 -2.09
CA ILE A 193 18.72 5.80 -0.66
C ILE A 193 19.61 6.78 0.09
N ILE A 194 19.01 7.53 1.01
CA ILE A 194 19.70 8.44 1.90
C ILE A 194 19.56 7.97 3.33
N SER A 195 20.55 8.28 4.16
CA SER A 195 20.50 8.10 5.61
C SER A 195 20.26 9.43 6.31
N ILE A 196 19.36 9.45 7.28
CA ILE A 196 19.09 10.63 8.10
C ILE A 196 19.23 10.26 9.57
N ASP A 197 20.11 10.92 10.28
CA ASP A 197 20.43 10.65 11.68
C ASP A 197 20.56 11.93 12.52
N GLY A 198 20.81 11.76 13.82
CA GLY A 198 20.96 12.84 14.78
C GLY A 198 19.62 13.40 15.28
N ALA A 199 19.55 14.72 15.46
CA ALA A 199 18.41 15.39 16.10
C ALA A 199 17.18 15.54 15.18
N VAL A 200 16.73 14.43 14.57
CA VAL A 200 15.45 14.29 13.85
C VAL A 200 14.52 13.33 14.58
N LYS A 201 13.21 13.44 14.35
CA LYS A 201 12.22 12.63 15.08
C LYS A 201 12.20 11.15 14.65
N ARG A 202 12.63 10.84 13.43
CA ARG A 202 12.65 9.48 12.88
C ARG A 202 13.96 9.23 12.13
N PRO A 203 15.06 8.94 12.84
CA PRO A 203 16.30 8.53 12.20
C PRO A 203 16.08 7.22 11.44
N ALA A 204 16.41 7.18 10.15
CA ALA A 204 16.23 6.01 9.30
C ALA A 204 16.93 6.20 7.93
N ARG A 205 16.93 5.14 7.12
CA ARG A 205 17.25 5.21 5.69
C ARG A 205 15.97 5.42 4.88
N TYR A 206 15.99 6.37 3.97
CA TYR A 206 14.84 6.78 3.18
C TYR A 206 15.08 6.63 1.68
N ASP A 207 14.03 6.22 0.94
CA ASP A 207 14.04 6.31 -0.52
C ASP A 207 14.07 7.76 -0.96
N LEU A 208 14.87 8.02 -1.96
CA LEU A 208 15.01 9.33 -2.57
C LEU A 208 14.29 9.37 -3.93
N ASN A 209 13.42 10.33 -4.12
CA ASN A 209 12.92 10.69 -5.43
C ASN A 209 13.82 11.73 -6.09
N VAL A 210 13.76 11.80 -7.43
CA VAL A 210 14.57 12.75 -8.19
C VAL A 210 14.19 14.18 -7.82
N GLY A 211 15.20 14.98 -7.47
CA GLY A 211 15.02 16.40 -7.15
C GLY A 211 14.61 16.70 -5.73
N GLU A 212 14.47 15.70 -4.87
CA GLU A 212 14.16 15.93 -3.45
C GLU A 212 15.29 16.68 -2.73
N THR A 213 14.87 17.60 -1.88
CA THR A 213 15.75 18.53 -1.19
C THR A 213 16.01 18.11 0.26
N PHE A 214 17.00 18.74 0.87
CA PHE A 214 17.29 18.60 2.29
C PHE A 214 16.05 18.87 3.16
N ALA A 215 15.33 19.97 2.89
CA ALA A 215 14.13 20.31 3.67
C ALA A 215 13.02 19.25 3.58
N GLU A 216 12.81 18.69 2.39
CA GLU A 216 11.82 17.61 2.18
C GLU A 216 12.24 16.32 2.88
N ALA A 217 13.53 15.98 2.86
CA ALA A 217 14.06 14.82 3.56
C ALA A 217 13.90 14.94 5.09
N VAL A 218 14.22 16.08 5.64
CA VAL A 218 13.98 16.37 7.07
C VAL A 218 12.49 16.26 7.40
N ALA A 219 11.61 16.76 6.52
CA ALA A 219 10.16 16.61 6.72
C ALA A 219 9.72 15.13 6.70
N MET A 220 10.28 14.28 5.81
CA MET A 220 10.05 12.84 5.84
C MET A 220 10.50 12.20 7.16
N ALA A 221 11.60 12.65 7.74
CA ALA A 221 12.07 12.23 9.06
C ALA A 221 11.24 12.79 10.23
N GLY A 222 10.12 13.47 9.96
CA GLY A 222 9.21 14.02 10.96
C GLY A 222 9.63 15.40 11.48
N GLY A 223 10.64 16.02 10.89
CA GLY A 223 11.24 17.28 11.31
C GLY A 223 12.28 17.10 12.41
N PHE A 224 12.84 18.21 12.81
CA PHE A 224 13.83 18.27 13.89
C PHE A 224 13.24 17.98 15.28
N THR A 225 14.06 17.46 16.17
CA THR A 225 13.73 17.37 17.60
C THR A 225 13.76 18.75 18.26
N ALA A 226 13.27 18.84 19.51
CA ALA A 226 13.33 20.08 20.27
C ALA A 226 14.78 20.48 20.67
N THR A 227 15.71 19.53 20.65
CA THR A 227 17.11 19.72 21.01
C THR A 227 18.01 19.99 19.79
N ALA A 228 17.43 19.97 18.59
CA ALA A 228 18.18 20.17 17.35
C ALA A 228 18.72 21.61 17.23
N TYR A 229 19.99 21.73 16.85
CA TYR A 229 20.55 22.99 16.39
C TYR A 229 20.27 23.13 14.89
N GLN A 230 19.09 23.66 14.57
CA GLN A 230 18.56 23.69 13.18
C GLN A 230 19.41 24.49 12.18
N GLN A 231 20.29 25.37 12.68
CA GLN A 231 21.20 26.17 11.85
C GLN A 231 22.53 25.46 11.56
N LEU A 232 22.66 24.20 11.97
CA LEU A 232 23.84 23.41 11.68
C LEU A 232 23.45 21.96 11.46
N SER A 233 23.37 21.59 10.20
CA SER A 233 23.28 20.19 9.76
C SER A 233 24.37 19.90 8.76
N THR A 234 24.72 18.65 8.59
CA THR A 234 25.76 18.24 7.63
C THR A 234 25.23 17.18 6.69
N ILE A 235 25.68 17.22 5.45
CA ILE A 235 25.48 16.15 4.47
C ILE A 235 26.86 15.60 4.12
N ARG A 236 27.11 14.33 4.44
CA ARG A 236 28.27 13.60 3.97
C ARG A 236 27.91 12.98 2.62
N ARG A 237 28.55 13.44 1.56
CA ARG A 237 28.33 13.00 0.18
C ARG A 237 29.59 12.40 -0.39
N PHE A 238 29.51 11.23 -0.98
CA PHE A 238 30.65 10.63 -1.68
C PHE A 238 30.79 11.26 -3.08
N ASP A 239 31.93 11.92 -3.31
CA ASP A 239 32.27 12.47 -4.62
C ASP A 239 32.93 11.38 -5.47
N THR A 240 32.16 10.78 -6.38
CA THR A 240 32.64 9.70 -7.26
C THR A 240 33.78 10.13 -8.19
N LYS A 241 33.93 11.44 -8.47
CA LYS A 241 35.02 11.96 -9.31
C LYS A 241 36.31 12.12 -8.52
N LYS A 242 36.21 12.47 -7.26
CA LYS A 242 37.36 12.68 -6.37
C LYS A 242 37.76 11.43 -5.61
N GLY A 243 36.84 10.46 -5.46
CA GLY A 243 37.07 9.21 -4.76
C GLY A 243 37.09 9.32 -3.23
N PHE A 244 36.55 10.41 -2.66
CA PHE A 244 36.47 10.60 -1.21
C PHE A 244 35.20 11.40 -0.85
N PRO A 245 34.69 11.26 0.40
CA PRO A 245 33.53 11.98 0.85
C PRO A 245 33.82 13.49 1.00
N SER A 246 32.84 14.30 0.66
CA SER A 246 32.80 15.74 0.95
C SER A 246 31.73 16.01 1.99
N ILE A 247 31.92 17.06 2.79
CA ILE A 247 30.96 17.51 3.79
C ILE A 247 30.37 18.83 3.32
N LEU A 248 29.05 18.88 3.19
CA LEU A 248 28.28 20.09 2.95
C LEU A 248 27.67 20.51 4.28
N THR A 249 27.92 21.74 4.68
CA THR A 249 27.29 22.32 5.87
C THR A 249 26.01 23.03 5.48
N ILE A 250 24.91 22.71 6.11
CA ILE A 250 23.59 23.29 5.90
C ILE A 250 23.27 24.19 7.09
N THR A 251 23.12 25.49 6.83
CA THR A 251 22.80 26.50 7.84
C THR A 251 21.36 26.98 7.80
N ASP A 252 20.64 26.64 6.73
CA ASP A 252 19.21 26.92 6.60
C ASP A 252 18.40 25.61 6.68
N PRO A 253 17.52 25.45 7.69
CA PRO A 253 16.67 24.27 7.81
C PRO A 253 15.69 24.08 6.64
N LYS A 254 15.46 25.11 5.84
CA LYS A 254 14.64 25.11 4.63
C LYS A 254 15.47 25.00 3.33
N SER A 255 16.72 24.56 3.46
CA SER A 255 17.63 24.47 2.31
C SER A 255 17.02 23.64 1.15
N ASP A 256 17.16 24.15 -0.05
CA ASP A 256 16.78 23.54 -1.32
C ASP A 256 17.91 22.71 -1.95
N VAL A 257 18.96 22.41 -1.19
CA VAL A 257 20.04 21.52 -1.64
C VAL A 257 19.44 20.18 -2.05
N VAL A 258 19.57 19.84 -3.34
CA VAL A 258 19.13 18.58 -3.90
C VAL A 258 20.00 17.43 -3.40
N LEU A 259 19.36 16.39 -2.89
CA LEU A 259 20.00 15.20 -2.37
C LEU A 259 20.40 14.23 -3.47
N GLN A 260 21.35 13.39 -3.19
CA GLN A 260 21.87 12.34 -4.07
C GLN A 260 21.88 10.98 -3.35
N ASP A 261 21.89 9.93 -4.15
CA ASP A 261 22.02 8.57 -3.64
C ASP A 261 23.28 8.44 -2.77
N GLY A 262 23.15 7.80 -1.62
CA GLY A 262 24.21 7.62 -0.64
C GLY A 262 24.50 8.83 0.25
N ASP A 263 23.74 9.93 0.17
CA ASP A 263 23.89 11.04 1.09
C ASP A 263 23.57 10.62 2.52
N PHE A 264 24.43 11.02 3.46
CA PHE A 264 24.23 10.84 4.89
C PHE A 264 24.00 12.22 5.55
N LEU A 265 22.78 12.44 6.00
CA LEU A 265 22.35 13.68 6.66
C LEU A 265 22.48 13.51 8.18
N ILE A 266 23.14 14.46 8.83
CA ILE A 266 23.24 14.52 10.29
C ILE A 266 22.67 15.86 10.75
N ALA A 267 21.58 15.80 11.51
CA ALA A 267 21.04 16.95 12.22
C ALA A 267 21.76 17.07 13.57
N ASN A 268 22.53 18.14 13.77
CA ASN A 268 23.30 18.29 14.99
C ASN A 268 22.40 18.70 16.18
N GLU A 269 22.78 18.22 17.36
CA GLU A 269 22.17 18.65 18.61
C GLU A 269 22.72 20.02 19.03
N GLY A 270 21.88 20.83 19.67
CA GLY A 270 22.31 22.02 20.36
C GLY A 270 23.13 21.64 21.60
N THR A 271 24.28 22.29 21.79
CA THR A 271 25.03 22.12 23.02
C THR A 271 24.24 22.71 24.17
N THR A 272 23.88 21.90 25.16
CA THR A 272 23.31 22.33 26.43
C THR A 272 24.42 22.97 27.29
N GLN A 273 25.00 24.06 26.83
CA GLN A 273 25.60 24.98 27.79
C GLN A 273 24.44 25.70 28.48
N LEU A 274 24.12 25.26 29.69
CA LEU A 274 23.43 26.12 30.63
C LEU A 274 24.29 27.39 30.71
N ALA A 275 23.82 28.46 30.04
CA ALA A 275 24.33 29.78 30.38
C ALA A 275 24.08 29.89 31.89
N ASN A 276 25.16 29.85 32.70
CA ASN A 276 25.05 30.09 34.11
C ASN A 276 24.28 31.40 34.26
N ALA A 277 23.08 31.31 34.80
CA ALA A 277 22.35 32.49 35.23
C ALA A 277 23.29 33.23 36.15
N ILE A 278 23.81 34.30 35.64
CA ILE A 278 24.62 35.21 36.41
C ILE A 278 23.66 35.93 37.35
N GLU A 279 24.01 35.94 38.58
CA GLU A 279 23.48 36.58 39.76
C GLU A 279 22.77 37.94 39.53
#